data_6dcf23229aeb7a27f45b0ae648dd653a
#
_entry.id   6dcf23229aeb7a27f45b0ae648dd653a
#
_cell.length_a   1.000
_cell.length_b   1.000
_cell.length_c   1.000
_cell.angle_alpha   90.00
_cell.angle_beta   90.00
_cell.angle_gamma   90.00
#
_symmetry.space_group_name_H-M   'P 1'
#
loop_
_entity.id
_entity.type
_entity.pdbx_description
1 polymer ?
#
loop_
_entity_poly.entity_id
_entity_poly.type
_entity_poly.pdbx_seq_one_letter_code
_entity_poly.pdbx_strand_id
1 'polypeptide(L)'
;MPRCLIIGCGYLGEAMVGSLLARGYEVMATTRGGASRTERLASLGATPVLFDTRAPGNLPASDAVISAMAVDRTSGQTMRDVHVDGLRVAVNAIPDKRVAWFHVSSTSVYGQEHGELVNEESPCEPTDASGHTVLEAEQTLKSLIPHATILRFAGIYGPQRLMRTAALMAGDPLRGDPERWLNLIHRDDGAEVVAALVTGNQQGQLLNVSDNQPIHRGDFYVEMARLLGAPTPRWIPRNPGEPWGPHERNNRRIDSSRMLALAGSLLSYRDYRSGLPGCLADHG
;
A
#
# COMPACT_ATOMS: atom_id res chain seq x y z
N MET A 1 6.77 4.11 26.88
CA MET A 1 6.12 3.43 25.73
C MET A 1 7.01 3.65 24.52
N PRO A 2 7.20 2.64 23.67
CA PRO A 2 7.94 2.84 22.42
C PRO A 2 7.16 3.79 21.50
N ARG A 3 7.88 4.57 20.70
CA ARG A 3 7.31 5.57 19.80
C ARG A 3 7.48 5.15 18.35
N CYS A 4 6.39 5.21 17.57
CA CYS A 4 6.40 4.97 16.14
C CYS A 4 5.98 6.23 15.38
N LEU A 5 6.78 6.62 14.39
CA LEU A 5 6.47 7.74 13.51
C LEU A 5 5.99 7.22 12.14
N ILE A 6 4.80 7.61 11.73
CA ILE A 6 4.26 7.32 10.40
C ILE A 6 4.45 8.55 9.51
N ILE A 7 5.29 8.44 8.49
CA ILE A 7 5.52 9.47 7.47
C ILE A 7 4.62 9.16 6.28
N GLY A 8 3.65 10.06 6.00
CA GLY A 8 2.62 9.82 4.98
C GLY A 8 1.46 8.99 5.52
N CYS A 9 0.81 9.45 6.58
CA CYS A 9 -0.32 8.78 7.19
C CYS A 9 -1.60 8.98 6.36
N GLY A 10 -1.71 8.27 5.23
CA GLY A 10 -2.89 8.21 4.37
C GLY A 10 -3.78 7.01 4.68
N TYR A 11 -4.44 6.46 3.65
CA TYR A 11 -5.41 5.38 3.77
C TYR A 11 -4.93 4.16 4.57
N LEU A 12 -3.73 3.63 4.24
CA LEU A 12 -3.12 2.53 4.97
C LEU A 12 -2.56 3.00 6.32
N GLY A 13 -1.94 4.20 6.35
CA GLY A 13 -1.36 4.76 7.55
C GLY A 13 -2.38 4.98 8.68
N GLU A 14 -3.60 5.39 8.36
CA GLU A 14 -4.67 5.54 9.36
C GLU A 14 -5.04 4.20 10.03
N ALA A 15 -5.10 3.11 9.26
CA ALA A 15 -5.33 1.78 9.82
C ALA A 15 -4.15 1.33 10.71
N MET A 16 -2.91 1.64 10.30
CA MET A 16 -1.72 1.33 11.10
C MET A 16 -1.72 2.04 12.47
N VAL A 17 -2.31 3.23 12.59
CA VAL A 17 -2.42 3.93 13.88
C VAL A 17 -3.11 3.04 14.91
N GLY A 18 -4.30 2.51 14.60
CA GLY A 18 -5.05 1.64 15.50
C GLY A 18 -4.27 0.37 15.87
N SER A 19 -3.67 -0.28 14.88
CA SER A 19 -2.89 -1.52 15.08
C SER A 19 -1.65 -1.31 15.98
N LEU A 20 -0.97 -0.16 15.86
CA LEU A 20 0.19 0.18 16.69
C LEU A 20 -0.22 0.60 18.11
N LEU A 21 -1.29 1.39 18.26
CA LEU A 21 -1.82 1.75 19.58
C LEU A 21 -2.24 0.51 20.37
N ALA A 22 -2.91 -0.46 19.73
CA ALA A 22 -3.29 -1.73 20.34
C ALA A 22 -2.09 -2.55 20.83
N ARG A 23 -0.88 -2.30 20.26
CA ARG A 23 0.39 -2.91 20.68
C ARG A 23 1.20 -2.07 21.66
N GLY A 24 0.60 -1.00 22.17
CA GLY A 24 1.21 -0.16 23.22
C GLY A 24 2.24 0.85 22.72
N TYR A 25 2.24 1.18 21.42
CA TYR A 25 3.05 2.27 20.88
C TYR A 25 2.39 3.63 21.10
N GLU A 26 3.18 4.66 21.38
CA GLU A 26 2.82 6.05 21.13
C GLU A 26 3.01 6.31 19.64
N VAL A 27 1.95 6.72 18.94
CA VAL A 27 1.97 6.90 17.49
C VAL A 27 2.00 8.37 17.14
N MET A 28 3.01 8.78 16.40
CA MET A 28 3.13 10.09 15.79
C MET A 28 2.85 9.96 14.28
N ALA A 29 2.11 10.89 13.69
CA ALA A 29 1.74 10.83 12.27
C ALA A 29 1.95 12.17 11.58
N THR A 30 2.70 12.15 10.47
CA THR A 30 2.97 13.40 9.75
C THR A 30 1.76 13.90 8.96
N THR A 31 1.62 15.23 8.93
CA THR A 31 0.66 15.95 8.09
C THR A 31 1.32 17.20 7.51
N ARG A 32 0.88 17.62 6.32
CA ARG A 32 1.27 18.91 5.73
C ARG A 32 0.50 20.10 6.33
N GLY A 33 -0.39 19.84 7.31
CA GLY A 33 -1.23 20.82 7.95
C GLY A 33 -2.69 20.72 7.51
N GLY A 34 -3.49 21.75 7.92
CA GLY A 34 -4.93 21.79 7.77
C GLY A 34 -5.66 21.26 9.02
N ALA A 35 -6.63 22.06 9.53
CA ALA A 35 -7.31 21.76 10.79
C ALA A 35 -7.99 20.38 10.76
N SER A 36 -8.80 20.09 9.72
CA SER A 36 -9.53 18.83 9.60
C SER A 36 -8.60 17.61 9.56
N ARG A 37 -7.43 17.72 8.91
CA ARG A 37 -6.47 16.63 8.87
C ARG A 37 -5.81 16.39 10.22
N THR A 38 -5.44 17.45 10.90
CA THR A 38 -4.86 17.40 12.25
C THR A 38 -5.86 16.80 13.26
N GLU A 39 -7.10 17.24 13.24
CA GLU A 39 -8.19 16.72 14.07
C GLU A 39 -8.45 15.23 13.76
N ARG A 40 -8.46 14.85 12.48
CA ARG A 40 -8.62 13.44 12.08
C ARG A 40 -7.52 12.56 12.66
N LEU A 41 -6.25 12.95 12.58
CA LEU A 41 -5.14 12.17 13.14
C LEU A 41 -5.25 12.07 14.67
N ALA A 42 -5.59 13.17 15.33
CA ALA A 42 -5.79 13.20 16.78
C ALA A 42 -6.97 12.30 17.22
N SER A 43 -8.08 12.31 16.46
CA SER A 43 -9.25 11.44 16.74
C SER A 43 -8.95 9.95 16.59
N LEU A 44 -7.93 9.59 15.80
CA LEU A 44 -7.43 8.22 15.70
C LEU A 44 -6.49 7.84 16.86
N GLY A 45 -6.12 8.80 17.74
CA GLY A 45 -5.19 8.59 18.85
C GLY A 45 -3.72 8.84 18.48
N ALA A 46 -3.43 9.33 17.27
CA ALA A 46 -2.06 9.70 16.90
C ALA A 46 -1.75 11.15 17.27
N THR A 47 -0.50 11.44 17.60
CA THR A 47 0.02 12.80 17.76
C THR A 47 0.37 13.36 16.36
N PRO A 48 -0.32 14.41 15.88
CA PRO A 48 0.00 15.02 14.59
C PRO A 48 1.36 15.72 14.62
N VAL A 49 2.16 15.49 13.58
CA VAL A 49 3.47 16.13 13.38
C VAL A 49 3.45 16.90 12.06
N LEU A 50 3.66 18.22 12.11
CA LEU A 50 3.72 19.04 10.90
C LEU A 50 5.02 18.72 10.15
N PHE A 51 4.91 18.21 8.94
CA PHE A 51 6.05 17.91 8.07
C PHE A 51 5.66 17.96 6.61
N ASP A 52 6.35 18.78 5.85
CA ASP A 52 6.23 18.86 4.38
C ASP A 52 7.63 18.68 3.77
N THR A 53 7.78 17.72 2.87
CA THR A 53 9.05 17.45 2.19
C THR A 53 9.54 18.61 1.33
N ARG A 54 8.68 19.57 0.99
CA ARG A 54 9.01 20.81 0.25
C ARG A 54 9.55 21.92 1.15
N ALA A 55 9.23 21.87 2.46
CA ALA A 55 9.70 22.81 3.47
C ALA A 55 10.06 22.00 4.73
N PRO A 56 11.14 21.21 4.67
CA PRO A 56 11.44 20.24 5.71
C PRO A 56 11.88 20.90 7.02
N GLY A 57 11.34 20.35 8.12
CA GLY A 57 11.81 20.57 9.47
C GLY A 57 12.42 19.28 10.03
N ASN A 58 12.82 19.31 11.29
CA ASN A 58 13.23 18.10 12.00
C ASN A 58 12.03 17.24 12.35
N LEU A 59 12.17 15.93 12.23
CA LEU A 59 11.21 14.97 12.71
C LEU A 59 11.55 14.55 14.15
N PRO A 60 10.55 14.19 14.97
CA PRO A 60 10.80 13.76 16.35
C PRO A 60 11.58 12.44 16.41
N ALA A 61 12.34 12.24 17.47
CA ALA A 61 12.98 10.97 17.75
C ALA A 61 11.92 9.90 18.00
N SER A 62 12.12 8.73 17.43
CA SER A 62 11.22 7.57 17.51
C SER A 62 12.01 6.27 17.54
N ASP A 63 11.39 5.19 18.02
CA ASP A 63 11.99 3.86 18.08
C ASP A 63 11.78 3.11 16.74
N ALA A 64 10.72 3.47 16.02
CA ALA A 64 10.44 2.98 14.67
C ALA A 64 9.90 4.08 13.77
N VAL A 65 10.17 3.97 12.47
CA VAL A 65 9.65 4.84 11.41
C VAL A 65 8.96 3.97 10.37
N ILE A 66 7.75 4.36 9.97
CA ILE A 66 7.05 3.79 8.82
C ILE A 66 6.93 4.88 7.76
N SER A 67 7.49 4.66 6.57
CA SER A 67 7.27 5.55 5.42
C SER A 67 6.21 4.97 4.48
N ALA A 68 5.06 5.65 4.40
CA ALA A 68 3.90 5.27 3.59
C ALA A 68 3.36 6.48 2.80
N MET A 69 4.26 7.30 2.27
CA MET A 69 3.92 8.48 1.50
C MET A 69 3.21 8.10 0.20
N ALA A 70 2.25 8.91 -0.21
CA ALA A 70 1.54 8.76 -1.47
C ALA A 70 1.39 10.13 -2.14
N VAL A 71 1.31 10.11 -3.47
CA VAL A 71 1.11 11.33 -4.26
C VAL A 71 -0.30 11.85 -4.06
N ASP A 72 -0.40 13.09 -3.63
CA ASP A 72 -1.63 13.86 -3.67
C ASP A 72 -1.77 14.45 -5.08
N ARG A 73 -2.76 13.97 -5.83
CA ARG A 73 -3.01 14.38 -7.22
C ARG A 73 -3.29 15.88 -7.38
N THR A 74 -3.66 16.56 -6.31
CA THR A 74 -3.92 18.01 -6.32
C THR A 74 -2.67 18.85 -6.02
N SER A 75 -1.58 18.21 -5.55
CA SER A 75 -0.37 18.90 -5.11
C SER A 75 0.54 19.40 -6.24
N GLY A 76 0.35 18.91 -7.47
CA GLY A 76 1.25 19.14 -8.60
C GLY A 76 2.59 18.38 -8.51
N GLN A 77 2.81 17.58 -7.47
CA GLN A 77 4.03 16.77 -7.31
C GLN A 77 3.96 15.51 -8.17
N THR A 78 5.10 15.14 -8.75
CA THR A 78 5.27 13.87 -9.45
C THR A 78 5.45 12.71 -8.45
N MET A 79 5.34 11.48 -8.94
CA MET A 79 5.68 10.31 -8.11
C MET A 79 7.12 10.35 -7.62
N ARG A 80 8.06 10.81 -8.47
CA ARG A 80 9.47 10.91 -8.10
C ARG A 80 9.71 11.94 -7.00
N ASP A 81 9.04 13.10 -7.08
CA ASP A 81 9.16 14.15 -6.05
C ASP A 81 8.75 13.62 -4.66
N VAL A 82 7.74 12.75 -4.60
CA VAL A 82 7.23 12.22 -3.34
C VAL A 82 8.01 10.98 -2.88
N HIS A 83 8.15 9.98 -3.76
CA HIS A 83 8.66 8.68 -3.36
C HIS A 83 10.20 8.61 -3.31
N VAL A 84 10.91 9.40 -4.09
CA VAL A 84 12.37 9.40 -4.12
C VAL A 84 12.92 10.62 -3.36
N ASP A 85 12.61 11.82 -3.84
CA ASP A 85 13.20 13.04 -3.29
C ASP A 85 12.59 13.35 -1.91
N GLY A 86 11.29 13.19 -1.74
CA GLY A 86 10.61 13.31 -0.46
C GLY A 86 11.08 12.27 0.57
N LEU A 87 11.38 11.05 0.13
CA LEU A 87 11.95 10.02 1.00
C LEU A 87 13.36 10.41 1.49
N ARG A 88 14.21 10.94 0.61
CA ARG A 88 15.54 11.49 1.01
C ARG A 88 15.42 12.59 2.05
N VAL A 89 14.48 13.50 1.85
CA VAL A 89 14.19 14.60 2.78
C VAL A 89 13.73 14.02 4.13
N ALA A 90 12.80 13.07 4.12
CA ALA A 90 12.29 12.44 5.33
C ALA A 90 13.41 11.71 6.11
N VAL A 91 14.24 10.93 5.40
CA VAL A 91 15.40 10.28 6.00
C VAL A 91 16.34 11.30 6.64
N ASN A 92 16.65 12.41 5.96
CA ASN A 92 17.54 13.43 6.50
C ASN A 92 16.96 14.17 7.71
N ALA A 93 15.64 14.26 7.82
CA ALA A 93 14.95 14.90 8.94
C ALA A 93 14.94 14.05 10.23
N ILE A 94 15.16 12.73 10.13
CA ILE A 94 15.22 11.83 11.31
C ILE A 94 16.57 12.02 12.03
N PRO A 95 16.56 12.23 13.35
CA PRO A 95 17.78 12.52 14.12
C PRO A 95 18.74 11.32 14.24
N ASP A 96 18.24 10.11 14.34
CA ASP A 96 19.05 8.89 14.43
C ASP A 96 18.75 7.92 13.28
N LYS A 97 19.73 7.67 12.42
CA LYS A 97 19.62 6.76 11.28
C LYS A 97 19.60 5.27 11.67
N ARG A 98 19.87 4.95 12.92
CA ARG A 98 19.80 3.56 13.43
C ARG A 98 18.39 3.12 13.79
N VAL A 99 17.41 4.04 13.71
CA VAL A 99 15.99 3.76 13.93
C VAL A 99 15.50 2.60 13.03
N ALA A 100 14.64 1.74 13.57
CA ALA A 100 13.99 0.70 12.78
C ALA A 100 13.12 1.33 11.70
N TRP A 101 13.42 1.08 10.42
CA TRP A 101 12.70 1.69 9.28
C TRP A 101 11.94 0.67 8.47
N PHE A 102 10.63 0.91 8.29
CA PHE A 102 9.71 0.11 7.50
C PHE A 102 9.15 0.95 6.35
N HIS A 103 9.36 0.52 5.13
CA HIS A 103 8.95 1.26 3.94
C HIS A 103 7.84 0.53 3.19
N VAL A 104 6.71 1.19 3.00
CA VAL A 104 5.60 0.71 2.16
C VAL A 104 5.97 0.97 0.71
N SER A 105 6.37 -0.09 0.03
CA SER A 105 6.67 -0.16 -1.39
C SER A 105 5.51 -0.85 -2.15
N SER A 106 5.71 -1.21 -3.40
CA SER A 106 4.69 -1.83 -4.25
C SER A 106 5.25 -2.98 -5.08
N THR A 107 4.43 -4.00 -5.33
CA THR A 107 4.72 -5.06 -6.30
C THR A 107 4.80 -4.59 -7.75
N SER A 108 4.57 -3.29 -8.02
CA SER A 108 4.79 -2.69 -9.35
C SER A 108 6.26 -2.68 -9.80
N VAL A 109 7.20 -2.98 -8.91
CA VAL A 109 8.62 -3.18 -9.26
C VAL A 109 8.86 -4.40 -10.13
N TYR A 110 7.95 -5.37 -10.12
CA TYR A 110 8.03 -6.57 -10.95
C TYR A 110 7.49 -6.29 -12.36
N GLY A 111 8.22 -6.75 -13.40
CA GLY A 111 7.87 -6.55 -14.80
C GLY A 111 7.17 -7.72 -15.49
N GLN A 112 6.98 -8.86 -14.80
CA GLN A 112 6.38 -10.07 -15.38
C GLN A 112 4.92 -9.82 -15.79
N GLU A 113 4.54 -10.27 -17.01
CA GLU A 113 3.25 -9.95 -17.64
C GLU A 113 2.50 -11.17 -18.21
N HIS A 114 3.00 -12.41 -17.97
CA HIS A 114 2.46 -13.63 -18.59
C HIS A 114 1.92 -14.65 -17.57
N GLY A 115 1.57 -14.20 -16.36
CA GLY A 115 1.02 -15.06 -15.32
C GLY A 115 2.06 -15.76 -14.45
N GLU A 116 3.32 -15.31 -14.52
CA GLU A 116 4.40 -15.91 -13.73
C GLU A 116 4.14 -15.77 -12.21
N LEU A 117 4.62 -16.76 -11.46
CA LEU A 117 4.73 -16.64 -10.01
C LEU A 117 6.03 -15.88 -9.68
N VAL A 118 5.91 -14.78 -8.93
CA VAL A 118 7.04 -13.95 -8.52
C VAL A 118 7.14 -13.86 -7.00
N ASN A 119 8.37 -13.87 -6.50
CA ASN A 119 8.71 -13.68 -5.10
C ASN A 119 9.78 -12.59 -4.94
N GLU A 120 10.31 -12.41 -3.74
CA GLU A 120 11.30 -11.37 -3.45
C GLU A 120 12.64 -11.55 -4.15
N GLU A 121 12.93 -12.74 -4.67
CA GLU A 121 14.14 -13.06 -5.44
C GLU A 121 13.97 -12.84 -6.95
N SER A 122 12.73 -12.65 -7.40
CA SER A 122 12.43 -12.44 -8.81
C SER A 122 13.01 -11.12 -9.32
N PRO A 123 13.43 -11.05 -10.58
CA PRO A 123 13.96 -9.83 -11.18
C PRO A 123 12.96 -8.68 -11.10
N CYS A 124 13.44 -7.49 -10.70
CA CYS A 124 12.69 -6.25 -10.69
C CYS A 124 13.01 -5.45 -11.95
N GLU A 125 12.18 -5.63 -12.97
CA GLU A 125 12.32 -5.00 -14.29
C GLU A 125 11.00 -4.29 -14.65
N PRO A 126 10.65 -3.20 -13.94
CA PRO A 126 9.38 -2.54 -14.16
C PRO A 126 9.22 -2.03 -15.59
N THR A 127 8.02 -2.12 -16.12
CA THR A 127 7.71 -1.79 -17.51
C THR A 127 7.05 -0.42 -17.67
N ASP A 128 6.77 0.27 -16.56
CA ASP A 128 6.18 1.61 -16.55
C ASP A 128 6.94 2.58 -15.61
N ALA A 129 6.72 3.87 -15.81
CA ALA A 129 7.40 4.94 -15.05
C ALA A 129 7.10 4.87 -13.55
N SER A 130 5.92 4.39 -13.15
CA SER A 130 5.55 4.24 -11.76
C SER A 130 6.39 3.16 -11.07
N GLY A 131 6.50 1.99 -11.70
CA GLY A 131 7.31 0.89 -11.19
C GLY A 131 8.80 1.26 -11.09
N HIS A 132 9.34 1.96 -12.10
CA HIS A 132 10.72 2.47 -12.06
C HIS A 132 10.94 3.43 -10.88
N THR A 133 9.99 4.34 -10.65
CA THR A 133 10.09 5.29 -9.51
C THR A 133 10.04 4.56 -8.17
N VAL A 134 9.18 3.55 -8.02
CA VAL A 134 9.09 2.75 -6.80
C VAL A 134 10.40 1.99 -6.56
N LEU A 135 10.98 1.38 -7.60
CA LEU A 135 12.26 0.67 -7.49
C LEU A 135 13.40 1.64 -7.13
N GLU A 136 13.44 2.84 -7.73
CA GLU A 136 14.41 3.89 -7.38
C GLU A 136 14.28 4.30 -5.90
N ALA A 137 13.04 4.38 -5.39
CA ALA A 137 12.80 4.70 -3.98
C ALA A 137 13.34 3.60 -3.03
N GLU A 138 13.12 2.32 -3.34
CA GLU A 138 13.70 1.20 -2.59
C GLU A 138 15.23 1.27 -2.55
N GLN A 139 15.86 1.47 -3.71
CA GLN A 139 17.32 1.57 -3.84
C GLN A 139 17.86 2.78 -3.08
N THR A 140 17.18 3.92 -3.18
CA THR A 140 17.50 5.15 -2.45
C THR A 140 17.45 4.89 -0.94
N LEU A 141 16.37 4.30 -0.43
CA LEU A 141 16.25 4.03 1.00
C LEU A 141 17.33 3.06 1.47
N LYS A 142 17.56 1.97 0.74
CA LYS A 142 18.62 1.00 1.11
C LYS A 142 20.02 1.60 1.12
N SER A 143 20.29 2.58 0.26
CA SER A 143 21.58 3.30 0.29
C SER A 143 21.76 4.20 1.52
N LEU A 144 20.65 4.74 2.05
CA LEU A 144 20.65 5.65 3.19
C LEU A 144 20.46 4.93 4.52
N ILE A 145 19.64 3.90 4.55
CA ILE A 145 19.27 3.07 5.70
C ILE A 145 19.39 1.58 5.29
N PRO A 146 20.58 0.98 5.28
CA PRO A 146 20.80 -0.38 4.77
C PRO A 146 19.96 -1.46 5.46
N HIS A 147 19.62 -1.25 6.73
CA HIS A 147 18.79 -2.16 7.54
C HIS A 147 17.28 -1.90 7.42
N ALA A 148 16.84 -1.00 6.55
CA ALA A 148 15.40 -0.77 6.34
C ALA A 148 14.70 -2.04 5.87
N THR A 149 13.48 -2.27 6.34
CA THR A 149 12.58 -3.31 5.82
C THR A 149 11.74 -2.73 4.71
N ILE A 150 11.71 -3.40 3.56
CA ILE A 150 10.93 -3.02 2.39
C ILE A 150 9.71 -3.95 2.29
N LEU A 151 8.54 -3.36 2.18
CA LEU A 151 7.25 -4.06 2.13
C LEU A 151 6.58 -3.78 0.78
N ARG A 152 6.67 -4.70 -0.17
CA ARG A 152 6.09 -4.60 -1.50
C ARG A 152 4.63 -4.99 -1.46
N PHE A 153 3.76 -4.03 -1.27
CA PHE A 153 2.33 -4.25 -1.21
C PHE A 153 1.74 -4.57 -2.59
N ALA A 154 0.87 -5.57 -2.62
CA ALA A 154 -0.05 -5.84 -3.71
C ALA A 154 -1.20 -4.81 -3.70
N GLY A 155 -2.26 -5.04 -4.47
CA GLY A 155 -3.42 -4.17 -4.51
C GLY A 155 -4.11 -4.06 -3.16
N ILE A 156 -4.07 -2.89 -2.54
CA ILE A 156 -4.74 -2.65 -1.26
C ILE A 156 -6.21 -2.34 -1.54
N TYR A 157 -7.12 -3.14 -1.00
CA TYR A 157 -8.56 -2.88 -1.01
C TYR A 157 -9.11 -2.73 0.41
N GLY A 158 -10.31 -2.22 0.54
CA GLY A 158 -10.96 -2.03 1.84
C GLY A 158 -12.09 -0.98 1.76
N PRO A 159 -12.69 -0.60 2.89
CA PRO A 159 -13.76 0.39 2.94
C PRO A 159 -13.38 1.69 2.21
N GLN A 160 -14.31 2.24 1.41
CA GLN A 160 -14.12 3.47 0.62
C GLN A 160 -13.01 3.40 -0.45
N ARG A 161 -12.45 2.22 -0.73
CA ARG A 161 -11.40 2.03 -1.73
C ARG A 161 -11.66 0.81 -2.62
N LEU A 162 -12.86 0.73 -3.16
CA LEU A 162 -13.21 -0.23 -4.19
C LEU A 162 -13.32 0.48 -5.54
N MET A 163 -12.44 0.12 -6.46
CA MET A 163 -12.44 0.73 -7.79
C MET A 163 -13.62 0.19 -8.63
N ARG A 164 -14.13 1.04 -9.54
CA ARG A 164 -15.18 0.70 -10.53
C ARG A 164 -16.56 0.39 -9.95
N THR A 165 -16.80 0.64 -8.66
CA THR A 165 -18.13 0.44 -8.02
C THR A 165 -19.23 1.18 -8.77
N ALA A 166 -19.05 2.46 -9.12
CA ALA A 166 -20.03 3.23 -9.86
C ALA A 166 -20.32 2.66 -11.24
N ALA A 167 -19.30 2.21 -11.98
CA ALA A 167 -19.47 1.59 -13.29
C ALA A 167 -20.22 0.25 -13.19
N LEU A 168 -19.94 -0.57 -12.18
CA LEU A 168 -20.67 -1.81 -11.94
C LEU A 168 -22.14 -1.54 -11.64
N MET A 169 -22.44 -0.59 -10.75
CA MET A 169 -23.83 -0.24 -10.41
C MET A 169 -24.60 0.34 -11.60
N ALA A 170 -23.93 1.09 -12.46
CA ALA A 170 -24.53 1.60 -13.72
C ALA A 170 -24.69 0.53 -14.81
N GLY A 171 -24.09 -0.66 -14.62
CA GLY A 171 -24.06 -1.69 -15.68
C GLY A 171 -23.16 -1.33 -16.86
N ASP A 172 -22.24 -0.37 -16.66
CA ASP A 172 -21.27 0.04 -17.69
C ASP A 172 -20.25 -1.07 -17.92
N PRO A 173 -19.83 -1.29 -19.18
CA PRO A 173 -18.83 -2.29 -19.47
C PRO A 173 -17.46 -1.90 -18.90
N LEU A 174 -16.77 -2.87 -18.34
CA LEU A 174 -15.41 -2.71 -17.81
C LEU A 174 -14.39 -2.91 -18.95
N ARG A 175 -13.38 -2.04 -19.01
CA ARG A 175 -12.25 -2.21 -19.93
C ARG A 175 -11.20 -3.14 -19.35
N GLY A 176 -10.57 -3.91 -20.21
CA GLY A 176 -9.41 -4.74 -19.89
C GLY A 176 -9.67 -6.22 -20.08
N ASP A 177 -8.73 -7.02 -19.60
CA ASP A 177 -8.76 -8.47 -19.70
C ASP A 177 -9.16 -9.07 -18.34
N PRO A 178 -10.30 -9.77 -18.24
CA PRO A 178 -10.76 -10.41 -17.01
C PRO A 178 -9.88 -11.58 -16.57
N GLU A 179 -9.14 -12.22 -17.47
CA GLU A 179 -8.29 -13.37 -17.19
C GLU A 179 -6.93 -13.00 -16.58
N ARG A 180 -6.60 -11.71 -16.49
CA ARG A 180 -5.35 -11.28 -15.86
C ARG A 180 -5.40 -11.45 -14.35
N TRP A 181 -4.26 -11.83 -13.81
CA TRP A 181 -4.10 -12.03 -12.37
C TRP A 181 -4.17 -10.71 -11.60
N LEU A 182 -4.89 -10.77 -10.50
CA LEU A 182 -5.00 -9.72 -9.49
C LEU A 182 -4.48 -10.28 -8.16
N ASN A 183 -3.66 -9.50 -7.47
CA ASN A 183 -3.14 -9.83 -6.15
C ASN A 183 -3.60 -8.76 -5.18
N LEU A 184 -4.09 -9.14 -4.03
CA LEU A 184 -4.77 -8.26 -3.10
C LEU A 184 -4.26 -8.41 -1.68
N ILE A 185 -4.53 -7.40 -0.88
CA ILE A 185 -4.46 -7.43 0.59
C ILE A 185 -5.54 -6.49 1.13
N HIS A 186 -6.28 -6.92 2.13
CA HIS A 186 -7.18 -6.01 2.83
C HIS A 186 -6.38 -4.95 3.59
N ARG A 187 -6.87 -3.69 3.61
CA ARG A 187 -6.19 -2.57 4.27
C ARG A 187 -5.83 -2.88 5.72
N ASP A 188 -6.78 -3.43 6.46
CA ASP A 188 -6.61 -3.66 7.90
C ASP A 188 -5.63 -4.80 8.15
N ASP A 189 -5.63 -5.86 7.33
CA ASP A 189 -4.63 -6.92 7.39
C ASP A 189 -3.24 -6.38 7.03
N GLY A 190 -3.14 -5.53 6.00
CA GLY A 190 -1.88 -4.87 5.67
C GLY A 190 -1.34 -4.02 6.82
N ALA A 191 -2.22 -3.33 7.55
CA ALA A 191 -1.86 -2.56 8.73
C ALA A 191 -1.39 -3.47 9.89
N GLU A 192 -2.09 -4.57 10.13
CA GLU A 192 -1.74 -5.57 11.14
C GLU A 192 -0.36 -6.21 10.86
N VAL A 193 -0.08 -6.55 9.60
CA VAL A 193 1.23 -7.06 9.16
C VAL A 193 2.33 -6.06 9.49
N VAL A 194 2.17 -4.78 9.09
CA VAL A 194 3.20 -3.76 9.37
C VAL A 194 3.41 -3.58 10.87
N ALA A 195 2.33 -3.48 11.65
CA ALA A 195 2.41 -3.30 13.10
C ALA A 195 3.09 -4.49 13.78
N ALA A 196 2.84 -5.73 13.33
CA ALA A 196 3.50 -6.93 13.84
C ALA A 196 5.00 -6.93 13.53
N LEU A 197 5.39 -6.55 12.32
CA LEU A 197 6.81 -6.47 11.93
C LEU A 197 7.56 -5.40 12.73
N VAL A 198 6.92 -4.26 12.99
CA VAL A 198 7.45 -3.19 13.86
C VAL A 198 7.64 -3.73 15.28
N THR A 199 6.62 -4.36 15.86
CA THR A 199 6.65 -4.90 17.21
C THR A 199 7.69 -6.02 17.38
N GLY A 200 7.80 -6.89 16.36
CA GLY A 200 8.78 -7.97 16.30
C GLY A 200 10.19 -7.51 15.91
N ASN A 201 10.39 -6.21 15.72
CA ASN A 201 11.67 -5.61 15.29
C ASN A 201 12.28 -6.31 14.06
N GLN A 202 11.43 -6.66 13.07
CA GLN A 202 11.82 -7.40 11.86
C GLN A 202 12.51 -6.47 10.85
N GLN A 203 13.75 -6.09 11.16
CA GLN A 203 14.57 -5.19 10.33
C GLN A 203 15.28 -5.93 9.20
N GLY A 204 15.64 -5.20 8.14
CA GLY A 204 16.45 -5.71 7.02
C GLY A 204 15.71 -6.63 6.06
N GLN A 205 14.41 -6.85 6.27
CA GLN A 205 13.60 -7.74 5.43
C GLN A 205 13.26 -7.11 4.08
N LEU A 206 13.05 -7.96 3.10
CA LEU A 206 12.33 -7.64 1.86
C LEU A 206 11.16 -8.61 1.77
N LEU A 207 9.93 -8.10 1.78
CA LEU A 207 8.72 -8.91 1.85
C LEU A 207 7.68 -8.45 0.83
N ASN A 208 7.10 -9.38 0.09
CA ASN A 208 5.85 -9.16 -0.61
C ASN A 208 4.69 -9.22 0.38
N VAL A 209 3.72 -8.32 0.23
CA VAL A 209 2.56 -8.24 1.13
C VAL A 209 1.28 -8.38 0.33
N SER A 210 0.69 -9.59 0.39
CA SER A 210 -0.61 -9.95 -0.19
C SER A 210 -1.27 -11.02 0.67
N ASP A 211 -2.57 -11.28 0.43
CA ASP A 211 -3.27 -12.41 1.03
C ASP A 211 -2.79 -13.78 0.53
N ASN A 212 -1.86 -13.78 -0.42
CA ASN A 212 -1.27 -14.95 -1.09
C ASN A 212 -2.33 -15.82 -1.82
N GLN A 213 -3.43 -15.19 -2.25
CA GLN A 213 -4.52 -15.81 -3.02
C GLN A 213 -4.67 -15.07 -4.35
N PRO A 214 -3.76 -15.27 -5.32
CA PRO A 214 -3.90 -14.68 -6.65
C PRO A 214 -5.23 -15.12 -7.28
N ILE A 215 -5.96 -14.17 -7.85
CA ILE A 215 -7.28 -14.42 -8.47
C ILE A 215 -7.32 -13.81 -9.87
N HIS A 216 -8.25 -14.29 -10.71
CA HIS A 216 -8.55 -13.58 -11.95
C HIS A 216 -9.31 -12.29 -11.67
N ARG A 217 -8.96 -11.25 -12.41
CA ARG A 217 -9.61 -9.94 -12.28
C ARG A 217 -11.11 -10.01 -12.47
N GLY A 218 -11.56 -10.87 -13.40
CA GLY A 218 -12.97 -11.13 -13.66
C GLY A 218 -13.72 -11.60 -12.42
N ASP A 219 -13.15 -12.57 -11.71
CA ASP A 219 -13.78 -13.17 -10.52
C ASP A 219 -14.00 -12.13 -9.41
N PHE A 220 -13.02 -11.23 -9.22
CA PHE A 220 -13.16 -10.15 -8.24
C PHE A 220 -14.34 -9.22 -8.56
N TYR A 221 -14.47 -8.80 -9.82
CA TYR A 221 -15.54 -7.90 -10.21
C TYR A 221 -16.91 -8.58 -10.31
N VAL A 222 -16.96 -9.87 -10.63
CA VAL A 222 -18.19 -10.66 -10.58
C VAL A 222 -18.71 -10.75 -9.14
N GLU A 223 -17.86 -11.06 -8.18
CA GLU A 223 -18.26 -11.11 -6.78
C GLU A 223 -18.65 -9.73 -6.25
N MET A 224 -17.91 -8.68 -6.61
CA MET A 224 -18.25 -7.31 -6.22
C MET A 224 -19.62 -6.90 -6.79
N ALA A 225 -19.92 -7.20 -8.06
CA ALA A 225 -21.23 -6.94 -8.66
C ALA A 225 -22.36 -7.71 -7.96
N ARG A 226 -22.13 -8.98 -7.64
CA ARG A 226 -23.07 -9.81 -6.90
C ARG A 226 -23.43 -9.19 -5.52
N LEU A 227 -22.42 -8.73 -4.78
CA LEU A 227 -22.62 -8.10 -3.48
C LEU A 227 -23.33 -6.74 -3.56
N LEU A 228 -23.11 -6.00 -4.66
CA LEU A 228 -23.78 -4.72 -4.93
C LEU A 228 -25.20 -4.87 -5.49
N GLY A 229 -25.66 -6.09 -5.79
CA GLY A 229 -26.90 -6.29 -6.55
C GLY A 229 -26.87 -5.73 -7.97
N ALA A 230 -25.65 -5.54 -8.52
CA ALA A 230 -25.41 -4.99 -9.85
C ALA A 230 -25.43 -6.09 -10.93
N PRO A 231 -25.63 -5.72 -12.21
CA PRO A 231 -25.53 -6.68 -13.33
C PRO A 231 -24.14 -7.33 -13.40
N THR A 232 -24.08 -8.56 -13.92
CA THR A 232 -22.81 -9.23 -14.20
C THR A 232 -21.94 -8.39 -15.11
N PRO A 233 -20.66 -8.16 -14.76
CA PRO A 233 -19.77 -7.30 -15.52
C PRO A 233 -19.61 -7.76 -16.97
N ARG A 234 -19.75 -6.85 -17.91
CA ARG A 234 -19.39 -7.05 -19.30
C ARG A 234 -18.02 -6.45 -19.55
N TRP A 235 -17.20 -7.11 -20.36
CA TRP A 235 -15.84 -6.68 -20.63
C TRP A 235 -15.69 -6.21 -22.06
N ILE A 236 -15.01 -5.07 -22.24
CA ILE A 236 -14.56 -4.59 -23.54
C ILE A 236 -13.06 -4.87 -23.62
N PRO A 237 -12.63 -5.75 -24.53
CA PRO A 237 -11.22 -5.99 -24.75
C PRO A 237 -10.52 -4.71 -25.19
N ARG A 238 -9.24 -4.60 -24.86
CA ARG A 238 -8.40 -3.51 -25.33
C ARG A 238 -8.12 -3.69 -26.83
N ASN A 239 -8.19 -2.59 -27.58
CA ASN A 239 -7.82 -2.63 -29.00
C ASN A 239 -6.31 -2.81 -29.18
N PRO A 240 -5.84 -3.50 -30.23
CA PRO A 240 -4.43 -3.55 -30.58
C PRO A 240 -3.84 -2.14 -30.72
N GLY A 241 -2.68 -1.90 -30.07
CA GLY A 241 -2.01 -0.58 -30.08
C GLY A 241 -2.57 0.46 -29.11
N GLU A 242 -3.69 0.21 -28.46
CA GLU A 242 -4.21 1.11 -27.42
C GLU A 242 -3.26 1.11 -26.21
N PRO A 243 -2.95 2.30 -25.61
CA PRO A 243 -2.12 2.36 -24.41
C PRO A 243 -2.75 1.59 -23.25
N TRP A 244 -1.91 0.95 -22.45
CA TRP A 244 -2.36 0.31 -21.22
C TRP A 244 -2.79 1.36 -20.20
N GLY A 245 -3.93 1.14 -19.58
CA GLY A 245 -4.31 1.91 -18.40
C GLY A 245 -3.41 1.58 -17.20
N PRO A 246 -3.45 2.42 -16.17
CA PRO A 246 -2.72 2.16 -14.94
C PRO A 246 -3.02 0.76 -14.39
N HIS A 247 -1.98 -0.01 -14.11
CA HIS A 247 -2.04 -1.39 -13.59
C HIS A 247 -2.72 -2.43 -14.50
N GLU A 248 -3.12 -2.08 -15.71
CA GLU A 248 -3.71 -3.04 -16.65
C GLU A 248 -2.70 -4.03 -17.22
N ARG A 249 -1.41 -3.64 -17.34
CA ARG A 249 -0.32 -4.52 -17.82
C ARG A 249 0.02 -5.63 -16.84
N ASN A 250 -0.22 -5.42 -15.56
CA ASN A 250 0.15 -6.38 -14.53
C ASN A 250 -0.57 -7.72 -14.73
N ASN A 251 0.19 -8.78 -14.90
CA ASN A 251 -0.34 -10.13 -15.04
C ASN A 251 0.65 -11.13 -14.45
N ARG A 252 0.72 -11.19 -13.14
CA ARG A 252 1.59 -12.07 -12.38
C ARG A 252 0.90 -12.51 -11.10
N ARG A 253 1.38 -13.58 -10.52
CA ARG A 253 0.95 -14.07 -9.20
C ARG A 253 2.04 -13.73 -8.19
N ILE A 254 1.67 -13.11 -7.08
CA ILE A 254 2.62 -12.72 -6.02
C ILE A 254 2.66 -13.82 -4.98
N ASP A 255 3.85 -14.34 -4.73
CA ASP A 255 4.14 -15.19 -3.59
C ASP A 255 4.55 -14.32 -2.40
N SER A 256 3.77 -14.39 -1.33
CA SER A 256 3.99 -13.70 -0.05
C SER A 256 4.32 -14.67 1.10
N SER A 257 4.79 -15.86 0.80
CA SER A 257 5.05 -16.92 1.79
C SER A 257 6.02 -16.47 2.89
N ARG A 258 6.99 -15.60 2.59
CA ARG A 258 7.90 -15.03 3.60
C ARG A 258 7.14 -14.17 4.61
N MET A 259 6.26 -13.29 4.13
CA MET A 259 5.43 -12.46 5.00
C MET A 259 4.47 -13.33 5.83
N LEU A 260 3.83 -14.33 5.20
CA LEU A 260 2.91 -15.23 5.90
C LEU A 260 3.61 -16.03 7.02
N ALA A 261 4.85 -16.42 6.84
CA ALA A 261 5.63 -17.09 7.89
C ALA A 261 5.84 -16.20 9.13
N LEU A 262 5.89 -14.87 8.95
CA LEU A 262 6.11 -13.90 10.04
C LEU A 262 4.80 -13.39 10.65
N ALA A 263 3.77 -13.18 9.86
CA ALA A 263 2.57 -12.46 10.26
C ALA A 263 1.24 -13.05 9.71
N GLY A 264 1.28 -14.17 8.99
CA GLY A 264 0.09 -14.72 8.30
C GLY A 264 -1.04 -15.14 9.23
N SER A 265 -0.75 -15.50 10.49
CA SER A 265 -1.77 -15.82 11.49
C SER A 265 -2.64 -14.63 11.90
N LEU A 266 -2.20 -13.40 11.57
CA LEU A 266 -2.89 -12.15 11.89
C LEU A 266 -3.89 -11.72 10.82
N LEU A 267 -3.87 -12.35 9.63
CA LEU A 267 -4.80 -12.00 8.55
C LEU A 267 -6.22 -12.42 8.94
N SER A 268 -7.10 -11.42 9.05
CA SER A 268 -8.54 -11.60 9.31
C SER A 268 -9.29 -11.92 8.01
N TYR A 269 -8.83 -11.39 6.89
CA TYR A 269 -9.42 -11.56 5.57
C TYR A 269 -8.50 -12.41 4.69
N ARG A 270 -8.72 -13.72 4.71
CA ARG A 270 -7.86 -14.68 4.00
C ARG A 270 -7.98 -14.62 2.48
N ASP A 271 -9.05 -14.02 1.99
CA ASP A 271 -9.29 -13.77 0.57
C ASP A 271 -10.27 -12.58 0.42
N TYR A 272 -10.43 -12.13 -0.83
CA TYR A 272 -11.32 -11.03 -1.15
C TYR A 272 -12.81 -11.30 -0.83
N ARG A 273 -13.25 -12.57 -0.83
CA ARG A 273 -14.65 -12.92 -0.53
C ARG A 273 -14.99 -12.67 0.93
N SER A 274 -14.01 -12.89 1.81
CA SER A 274 -14.16 -12.59 3.24
C SER A 274 -14.09 -11.09 3.54
N GLY A 275 -13.32 -10.31 2.74
CA GLY A 275 -13.12 -8.87 2.97
C GLY A 275 -14.15 -7.95 2.30
N LEU A 276 -14.62 -8.29 1.09
CA LEU A 276 -15.52 -7.44 0.31
C LEU A 276 -16.84 -7.07 1.02
N PRO A 277 -17.56 -8.00 1.72
CA PRO A 277 -18.83 -7.65 2.36
C PRO A 277 -18.73 -6.47 3.31
N GLY A 278 -17.68 -6.43 4.16
CA GLY A 278 -17.44 -5.32 5.08
C GLY A 278 -17.08 -4.01 4.37
N CYS A 279 -16.45 -4.09 3.19
CA CYS A 279 -16.08 -2.90 2.42
C CYS A 279 -17.27 -2.22 1.73
N LEU A 280 -18.36 -2.93 1.52
CA LEU A 280 -19.54 -2.46 0.79
C LEU A 280 -20.68 -2.02 1.72
N ALA A 281 -20.61 -2.32 3.02
CA ALA A 281 -21.66 -2.01 3.99
C ALA A 281 -22.00 -0.50 4.08
N ASP A 282 -21.04 0.38 3.70
CA ASP A 282 -21.22 1.84 3.72
C ASP A 282 -21.81 2.39 2.39
N HIS A 283 -22.17 1.55 1.43
CA HIS A 283 -22.71 1.94 0.12
C HIS A 283 -24.24 1.73 0.00
N GLY A 284 -24.92 1.40 1.11
CA GLY A 284 -26.37 1.22 1.20
C GLY A 284 -27.12 2.47 1.68
#